data_c49fb19f98b98cf3ec4d1bfe3b1ac68d
#
_entry.id   c49fb19f98b98cf3ec4d1bfe3b1ac68d
#
_cell.length_a   1.000
_cell.length_b   1.000
_cell.length_c   1.000
_cell.angle_alpha   90.00
_cell.angle_beta   90.00
_cell.angle_gamma   90.00
#
_symmetry.space_group_name_H-M   'P 1'
#
loop_
_entity.id
_entity.type
_entity.pdbx_description
1 polymer ?
#
loop_
_entity_poly.entity_id
_entity_poly.type
_entity_poly.pdbx_seq_one_letter_code
_entity_poly.pdbx_strand_id
1 'polypeptide(L)'
;MNNSIMSFLDELESESIEIIREVKSKFENPILLFSGGKDSIVLSHLIKKSFYPAKIPFEFLHVDTGHNFPETIKFRNIVTEKLDVNLRVVLVEDFIKKGIIKEHKGNNSSRNELQIPALNDYIEKNKIDAAIGGARRDEEKARAKERFFSHRNEFGYWNPK
;
A
#
# COMPACT_ATOMS: atom_id res chain seq x y z
N MET A 1 -5.49 -40.25 -11.84
CA MET A 1 -4.79 -39.14 -11.20
C MET A 1 -5.09 -37.88 -12.01
N ASN A 2 -6.02 -37.05 -11.55
CA ASN A 2 -6.27 -35.75 -12.21
C ASN A 2 -5.08 -34.83 -11.92
N ASN A 3 -4.17 -34.69 -12.87
CA ASN A 3 -3.26 -33.55 -12.88
C ASN A 3 -4.10 -32.30 -13.22
N SER A 4 -4.66 -31.65 -12.22
CA SER A 4 -5.20 -30.31 -12.42
C SER A 4 -4.00 -29.41 -12.70
N ILE A 5 -3.85 -29.03 -13.96
CA ILE A 5 -2.90 -27.99 -14.35
C ILE A 5 -3.35 -26.73 -13.60
N MET A 6 -2.48 -26.21 -12.74
CA MET A 6 -2.71 -24.95 -12.02
C MET A 6 -2.99 -23.86 -13.06
N SER A 7 -4.04 -23.08 -12.88
CA SER A 7 -4.32 -21.97 -13.78
C SER A 7 -3.27 -20.87 -13.60
N PHE A 8 -3.06 -20.04 -14.62
CA PHE A 8 -2.16 -18.88 -14.51
C PHE A 8 -2.51 -17.95 -13.33
N LEU A 9 -3.79 -17.83 -13.01
CA LEU A 9 -4.24 -17.05 -11.87
C LEU A 9 -3.87 -17.71 -10.54
N ASP A 10 -3.93 -19.04 -10.45
CA ASP A 10 -3.50 -19.78 -9.25
C ASP A 10 -1.99 -19.64 -9.01
N GLU A 11 -1.20 -19.61 -10.09
CA GLU A 11 0.25 -19.36 -10.02
C GLU A 11 0.55 -17.96 -9.49
N LEU A 12 -0.10 -16.91 -10.04
CA LEU A 12 0.06 -15.53 -9.59
C LEU A 12 -0.38 -15.34 -8.13
N GLU A 13 -1.46 -16.01 -7.73
CA GLU A 13 -1.93 -15.99 -6.35
C GLU A 13 -0.90 -16.63 -5.42
N SER A 14 -0.39 -17.81 -5.76
CA SER A 14 0.63 -18.51 -4.98
C SER A 14 1.90 -17.68 -4.83
N GLU A 15 2.40 -17.11 -5.92
CA GLU A 15 3.56 -16.22 -5.90
C GLU A 15 3.34 -14.99 -5.00
N SER A 16 2.17 -14.37 -5.11
CA SER A 16 1.81 -13.22 -4.27
C SER A 16 1.77 -13.58 -2.78
N ILE A 17 1.21 -14.73 -2.45
CA ILE A 17 1.15 -15.23 -1.06
C ILE A 17 2.56 -15.47 -0.51
N GLU A 18 3.45 -16.06 -1.31
CA GLU A 18 4.84 -16.29 -0.92
C GLU A 18 5.57 -14.98 -0.65
N ILE A 19 5.45 -13.99 -1.55
CA ILE A 19 6.05 -12.67 -1.38
C ILE A 19 5.54 -11.97 -0.11
N ILE A 20 4.23 -12.01 0.15
CA ILE A 20 3.63 -11.41 1.34
C ILE A 20 4.16 -12.05 2.62
N ARG A 21 4.31 -13.38 2.65
CA ARG A 21 4.89 -14.11 3.78
C ARG A 21 6.37 -13.80 3.95
N GLU A 22 7.11 -13.68 2.84
CA GLU A 22 8.52 -13.28 2.85
C GLU A 22 8.70 -11.88 3.45
N VAL A 23 7.86 -10.91 3.07
CA VAL A 23 7.86 -9.58 3.67
C VAL A 23 7.73 -9.67 5.19
N LYS A 24 6.73 -10.42 5.70
CA LYS A 24 6.55 -10.54 7.14
C LYS A 24 7.70 -11.26 7.84
N SER A 25 8.37 -12.18 7.16
CA SER A 25 9.51 -12.90 7.74
C SER A 25 10.80 -12.06 7.81
N LYS A 26 10.96 -11.10 6.89
CA LYS A 26 12.18 -10.29 6.75
C LYS A 26 12.11 -8.91 7.40
N PHE A 27 10.90 -8.38 7.57
CA PHE A 27 10.68 -7.03 8.08
C PHE A 27 9.93 -7.07 9.41
N GLU A 28 10.34 -6.22 10.34
CA GLU A 28 9.74 -6.16 11.68
C GLU A 28 8.40 -5.42 11.67
N ASN A 29 8.35 -4.31 10.93
CA ASN A 29 7.22 -3.37 10.92
C ASN A 29 6.70 -3.07 9.51
N PRO A 30 6.25 -4.08 8.75
CA PRO A 30 5.67 -3.87 7.43
C PRO A 30 4.26 -3.26 7.53
N ILE A 31 3.88 -2.48 6.49
CA ILE A 31 2.55 -1.87 6.37
C ILE A 31 1.99 -2.05 4.96
N LEU A 32 0.66 -2.21 4.84
CA LEU A 32 -0.02 -2.18 3.54
C LEU A 32 -0.46 -0.75 3.20
N LEU A 33 -0.05 -0.23 2.05
CA LEU A 33 -0.61 1.01 1.49
C LEU A 33 -2.01 0.71 0.90
N PHE A 34 -3.05 1.19 1.58
CA PHE A 34 -4.43 0.86 1.28
C PHE A 34 -5.22 2.07 0.80
N SER A 35 -5.35 2.22 -0.52
CA SER A 35 -6.11 3.32 -1.13
C SER A 35 -7.62 3.11 -1.16
N GLY A 36 -8.10 1.87 -1.01
CA GLY A 36 -9.49 1.49 -1.27
C GLY A 36 -9.81 1.27 -2.76
N GLY A 37 -8.83 1.40 -3.65
CA GLY A 37 -8.94 1.08 -5.07
C GLY A 37 -8.83 -0.43 -5.35
N LYS A 38 -9.16 -0.85 -6.57
CA LYS A 38 -9.24 -2.27 -6.97
C LYS A 38 -7.99 -3.09 -6.59
N ASP A 39 -6.80 -2.56 -6.84
CA ASP A 39 -5.55 -3.28 -6.62
C ASP A 39 -5.25 -3.45 -5.13
N SER A 40 -5.46 -2.41 -4.33
CA SER A 40 -5.29 -2.48 -2.87
C SER A 40 -6.33 -3.40 -2.21
N ILE A 41 -7.54 -3.52 -2.78
CA ILE A 41 -8.56 -4.47 -2.35
C ILE A 41 -8.11 -5.90 -2.62
N VAL A 42 -7.68 -6.20 -3.86
CA VAL A 42 -7.16 -7.54 -4.21
C VAL A 42 -6.01 -7.91 -3.28
N LEU A 43 -5.06 -6.99 -3.10
CA LEU A 43 -3.91 -7.20 -2.24
C LEU A 43 -4.31 -7.45 -0.77
N SER A 44 -5.31 -6.74 -0.25
CA SER A 44 -5.83 -6.97 1.10
C SER A 44 -6.41 -8.38 1.30
N HIS A 45 -7.09 -8.91 0.28
CA HIS A 45 -7.59 -10.29 0.29
C HIS A 45 -6.47 -11.32 0.20
N LEU A 46 -5.46 -11.09 -0.64
CA LEU A 46 -4.26 -11.95 -0.71
C LEU A 46 -3.52 -11.98 0.62
N ILE A 47 -3.38 -10.84 1.28
CA ILE A 47 -2.80 -10.73 2.63
C ILE A 47 -3.63 -11.54 3.63
N LYS A 48 -4.96 -11.41 3.63
CA LYS A 48 -5.81 -12.22 4.50
C LYS A 48 -5.61 -13.71 4.25
N LYS A 49 -5.57 -14.11 2.97
CA LYS A 49 -5.37 -15.52 2.58
C LYS A 49 -3.99 -16.04 2.99
N SER A 50 -2.95 -15.19 2.92
CA SER A 50 -1.58 -15.54 3.28
C SER A 50 -1.42 -15.96 4.74
N PHE A 51 -2.26 -15.42 5.64
CA PHE A 51 -2.15 -15.66 7.08
C PHE A 51 -3.34 -16.44 7.66
N TYR A 52 -4.35 -16.79 6.84
CA TYR A 52 -5.49 -17.57 7.32
C TYR A 52 -5.04 -18.92 7.93
N PRO A 53 -5.59 -19.35 9.11
CA PRO A 53 -6.68 -18.73 9.87
C PRO A 53 -6.26 -17.65 10.87
N ALA A 54 -4.96 -17.32 10.94
CA ALA A 54 -4.47 -16.28 11.85
C ALA A 54 -4.93 -14.88 11.43
N LYS A 55 -4.79 -13.93 12.33
CA LYS A 55 -5.00 -12.51 12.03
C LYS A 55 -3.88 -11.99 11.13
N ILE A 56 -4.20 -10.93 10.37
CA ILE A 56 -3.19 -10.20 9.58
C ILE A 56 -2.19 -9.56 10.55
N PRO A 57 -0.87 -9.80 10.39
CA PRO A 57 0.12 -9.42 11.40
C PRO A 57 0.70 -8.02 11.22
N PHE A 58 0.08 -7.14 10.42
CA PHE A 58 0.50 -5.75 10.21
C PHE A 58 -0.69 -4.83 9.90
N GLU A 59 -0.45 -3.53 10.03
CA GLU A 59 -1.45 -2.49 9.85
C GLU A 59 -1.63 -2.09 8.39
N PHE A 60 -2.76 -1.46 8.07
CA PHE A 60 -3.02 -0.81 6.80
C PHE A 60 -2.89 0.70 6.96
N LEU A 61 -2.33 1.36 5.95
CA LEU A 61 -2.17 2.81 5.91
C LEU A 61 -2.91 3.41 4.73
N HIS A 62 -3.79 4.34 4.99
CA HIS A 62 -4.43 5.18 4.00
C HIS A 62 -3.93 6.62 4.12
N VAL A 63 -3.40 7.16 3.04
CA VAL A 63 -3.08 8.59 2.95
C VAL A 63 -4.26 9.31 2.34
N ASP A 64 -4.98 10.09 3.14
CA ASP A 64 -6.18 10.79 2.73
C ASP A 64 -5.84 12.20 2.23
N THR A 65 -6.12 12.45 0.97
CA THR A 65 -5.91 13.77 0.34
C THR A 65 -6.99 14.78 0.68
N GLY A 66 -8.09 14.34 1.30
CA GLY A 66 -9.30 15.14 1.50
C GLY A 66 -10.19 15.27 0.26
N HIS A 67 -9.80 14.65 -0.87
CA HIS A 67 -10.55 14.67 -2.14
C HIS A 67 -11.14 13.31 -2.51
N ASN A 68 -11.16 12.37 -1.56
CA ASN A 68 -11.77 11.07 -1.77
C ASN A 68 -13.30 11.17 -1.76
N PHE A 69 -13.97 10.39 -2.60
CA PHE A 69 -15.42 10.27 -2.56
C PHE A 69 -15.86 9.66 -1.22
N PRO A 70 -16.97 10.14 -0.63
CA PRO A 70 -17.50 9.59 0.63
C PRO A 70 -17.73 8.08 0.57
N GLU A 71 -18.15 7.57 -0.59
CA GLU A 71 -18.37 6.14 -0.83
C GLU A 71 -17.07 5.34 -0.73
N THR A 72 -15.96 5.87 -1.24
CA THR A 72 -14.63 5.24 -1.13
C THR A 72 -14.20 5.14 0.32
N ILE A 73 -14.39 6.21 1.09
CA ILE A 73 -14.07 6.23 2.53
C ILE A 73 -14.93 5.22 3.30
N LYS A 74 -16.23 5.20 3.03
CA LYS A 74 -17.15 4.23 3.64
C LYS A 74 -16.76 2.80 3.30
N PHE A 75 -16.49 2.52 2.03
CA PHE A 75 -16.10 1.20 1.56
C PHE A 75 -14.76 0.75 2.18
N ARG A 76 -13.76 1.62 2.22
CA ARG A 76 -12.47 1.40 2.91
C ARG A 76 -12.69 0.93 4.34
N ASN A 77 -13.52 1.64 5.11
CA ASN A 77 -13.77 1.31 6.51
C ASN A 77 -14.49 -0.05 6.66
N ILE A 78 -15.46 -0.34 5.79
CA ILE A 78 -16.17 -1.64 5.79
C ILE A 78 -15.19 -2.79 5.50
N VAL A 79 -14.28 -2.61 4.55
CA VAL A 79 -13.30 -3.67 4.18
C VAL A 79 -12.34 -3.92 5.34
N THR A 80 -11.78 -2.87 5.94
CA THR A 80 -10.83 -3.02 7.05
C THR A 80 -11.45 -3.61 8.30
N GLU A 81 -12.70 -3.26 8.59
CA GLU A 81 -13.49 -3.87 9.67
C GLU A 81 -13.72 -5.37 9.42
N LYS A 82 -14.17 -5.76 8.21
CA LYS A 82 -14.37 -7.17 7.84
C LYS A 82 -13.10 -8.00 7.87
N LEU A 83 -11.95 -7.39 7.61
CA LEU A 83 -10.66 -8.05 7.66
C LEU A 83 -10.08 -8.12 9.08
N ASP A 84 -10.69 -7.43 10.03
CA ASP A 84 -10.22 -7.30 11.43
C ASP A 84 -8.78 -6.75 11.47
N VAL A 85 -8.53 -5.64 10.73
CA VAL A 85 -7.21 -5.01 10.65
C VAL A 85 -7.24 -3.58 11.16
N ASN A 86 -6.12 -3.16 11.74
CA ASN A 86 -5.88 -1.77 12.13
C ASN A 86 -5.70 -0.90 10.89
N LEU A 87 -6.54 0.09 10.70
CA LEU A 87 -6.38 1.11 9.67
C LEU A 87 -5.81 2.39 10.27
N ARG A 88 -4.64 2.79 9.79
CA ARG A 88 -4.09 4.12 10.04
C ARG A 88 -4.49 5.06 8.92
N VAL A 89 -4.88 6.27 9.28
CA VAL A 89 -5.22 7.31 8.30
C VAL A 89 -4.32 8.52 8.54
N VAL A 90 -3.60 8.90 7.50
CA VAL A 90 -2.76 10.11 7.48
C VAL A 90 -3.47 11.15 6.62
N LEU A 91 -3.80 12.30 7.22
CA LEU A 91 -4.49 13.38 6.53
C LEU A 91 -3.48 14.35 5.94
N VAL A 92 -3.46 14.52 4.63
CA VAL A 92 -2.63 15.52 3.93
C VAL A 92 -2.97 16.93 4.42
N GLU A 93 -4.23 17.19 4.75
CA GLU A 93 -4.72 18.45 5.29
C GLU A 93 -3.97 18.89 6.57
N ASP A 94 -3.62 17.94 7.45
CA ASP A 94 -2.88 18.25 8.68
C ASP A 94 -1.47 18.75 8.41
N PHE A 95 -0.84 18.25 7.34
CA PHE A 95 0.48 18.70 6.90
C PHE A 95 0.43 20.09 6.28
N ILE A 96 -0.63 20.38 5.53
CA ILE A 96 -0.88 21.72 4.96
C ILE A 96 -1.10 22.73 6.09
N LYS A 97 -1.94 22.41 7.09
CA LYS A 97 -2.21 23.29 8.25
C LYS A 97 -0.95 23.56 9.09
N LYS A 98 -0.07 22.59 9.22
CA LYS A 98 1.20 22.72 9.91
C LYS A 98 2.27 23.46 9.10
N GLY A 99 2.00 23.79 7.83
CA GLY A 99 2.95 24.46 6.94
C GLY A 99 4.11 23.57 6.46
N ILE A 100 4.02 22.25 6.68
CA ILE A 100 5.03 21.27 6.24
C ILE A 100 4.95 21.07 4.73
N ILE A 101 3.74 21.07 4.19
CA ILE A 101 3.46 20.92 2.77
C ILE A 101 2.73 22.17 2.28
N LYS A 102 3.17 22.72 1.14
CA LYS A 102 2.49 23.84 0.47
C LYS A 102 1.58 23.30 -0.62
N GLU A 103 0.31 23.67 -0.53
CA GLU A 103 -0.65 23.38 -1.58
C GLU A 103 -0.47 24.39 -2.75
N HIS A 104 -0.29 23.88 -3.96
CA HIS A 104 -0.30 24.72 -5.15
C HIS A 104 -1.74 25.03 -5.54
N LYS A 105 -2.08 26.31 -5.58
CA LYS A 105 -3.41 26.79 -6.03
C LYS A 105 -3.40 26.97 -7.54
N GLY A 106 -4.27 26.28 -8.25
CA GLY A 106 -4.44 26.41 -9.71
C GLY A 106 -5.35 25.32 -10.27
N ASN A 107 -5.86 25.53 -11.48
CA ASN A 107 -6.80 24.59 -12.14
C ASN A 107 -6.23 23.18 -12.40
N ASN A 108 -4.91 23.00 -12.26
CA ASN A 108 -4.20 21.72 -12.45
C ASN A 108 -3.52 21.22 -11.15
N SER A 109 -3.87 21.76 -9.98
CA SER A 109 -3.27 21.32 -8.73
C SER A 109 -3.80 19.95 -8.32
N SER A 110 -2.95 18.94 -8.36
CA SER A 110 -3.25 17.61 -7.85
C SER A 110 -2.72 17.45 -6.43
N ARG A 111 -3.57 17.06 -5.48
CA ARG A 111 -3.12 16.68 -4.13
C ARG A 111 -2.42 15.32 -4.10
N ASN A 112 -2.37 14.60 -5.21
CA ASN A 112 -1.69 13.31 -5.27
C ASN A 112 -0.20 13.42 -4.97
N GLU A 113 0.47 14.48 -5.44
CA GLU A 113 1.87 14.73 -5.15
C GLU A 113 2.13 15.00 -3.66
N LEU A 114 1.12 15.51 -2.96
CA LEU A 114 1.22 15.83 -1.52
C LEU A 114 1.14 14.58 -0.64
N GLN A 115 0.76 13.42 -1.19
CA GLN A 115 0.74 12.15 -0.46
C GLN A 115 2.16 11.68 -0.10
N ILE A 116 3.13 11.91 -1.00
CA ILE A 116 4.51 11.42 -0.83
C ILE A 116 5.17 11.98 0.44
N PRO A 117 5.20 13.31 0.68
CA PRO A 117 5.76 13.86 1.91
C PRO A 117 5.03 13.37 3.18
N ALA A 118 3.70 13.25 3.12
CA ALA A 118 2.91 12.77 4.25
C ALA A 118 3.19 11.28 4.56
N LEU A 119 3.35 10.48 3.51
CA LEU A 119 3.73 9.07 3.63
C LEU A 119 5.14 8.91 4.21
N ASN A 120 6.11 9.67 3.70
CA ASN A 120 7.50 9.60 4.16
C ASN A 120 7.62 9.98 5.64
N ASP A 121 6.95 11.05 6.07
CA ASP A 121 6.89 11.45 7.48
C ASP A 121 6.31 10.36 8.38
N TYR A 122 5.24 9.69 7.91
CA TYR A 122 4.65 8.58 8.64
C TYR A 122 5.60 7.38 8.75
N ILE A 123 6.24 6.99 7.63
CA ILE A 123 7.22 5.90 7.55
C ILE A 123 8.35 6.13 8.56
N GLU A 124 8.93 7.34 8.55
CA GLU A 124 10.04 7.70 9.42
C GLU A 124 9.64 7.68 10.91
N LYS A 125 8.55 8.37 11.25
CA LYS A 125 8.09 8.48 12.65
C LYS A 125 7.69 7.14 13.26
N ASN A 126 7.13 6.24 12.47
CA ASN A 126 6.66 4.94 12.94
C ASN A 126 7.66 3.81 12.66
N LYS A 127 8.86 4.14 12.14
CA LYS A 127 9.91 3.15 11.83
C LYS A 127 9.39 2.00 10.94
N ILE A 128 8.61 2.36 9.93
CA ILE A 128 8.12 1.39 8.94
C ILE A 128 9.31 0.96 8.08
N ASP A 129 9.58 -0.32 8.04
CA ASP A 129 10.73 -0.90 7.32
C ASP A 129 10.35 -1.54 5.98
N ALA A 130 9.05 -1.77 5.74
CA ALA A 130 8.53 -2.18 4.43
C ALA A 130 7.12 -1.63 4.17
N ALA A 131 6.89 -1.10 2.97
CA ALA A 131 5.58 -0.67 2.50
C ALA A 131 5.14 -1.56 1.31
N ILE A 132 4.03 -2.27 1.50
CA ILE A 132 3.45 -3.16 0.49
C ILE A 132 2.49 -2.36 -0.36
N GLY A 133 2.64 -2.41 -1.69
CA GLY A 133 1.77 -1.73 -2.64
C GLY A 133 1.36 -2.62 -3.80
N GLY A 134 0.15 -2.40 -4.34
CA GLY A 134 -0.43 -3.17 -5.45
C GLY A 134 -0.11 -2.61 -6.85
N ALA A 135 0.95 -1.83 -7.01
CA ALA A 135 1.33 -1.26 -8.30
C ALA A 135 1.86 -2.31 -9.27
N ARG A 136 1.50 -2.20 -10.55
CA ARG A 136 1.99 -3.07 -11.62
C ARG A 136 3.09 -2.40 -12.44
N ARG A 137 4.03 -3.21 -12.94
CA ARG A 137 5.17 -2.71 -13.74
C ARG A 137 4.75 -2.13 -15.09
N ASP A 138 3.65 -2.61 -15.65
CA ASP A 138 3.11 -2.19 -16.95
C ASP A 138 2.28 -0.90 -16.89
N GLU A 139 1.95 -0.42 -15.70
CA GLU A 139 1.18 0.82 -15.53
C GLU A 139 2.01 2.09 -15.72
N GLU A 140 3.29 2.02 -15.39
CA GLU A 140 4.16 3.20 -15.41
C GLU A 140 5.59 2.84 -15.87
N LYS A 141 6.09 3.57 -16.88
CA LYS A 141 7.44 3.34 -17.44
C LYS A 141 8.56 3.42 -16.39
N ALA A 142 8.43 4.30 -15.41
CA ALA A 142 9.38 4.44 -14.31
C ALA A 142 9.49 3.17 -13.47
N ARG A 143 8.44 2.36 -13.41
CA ARG A 143 8.36 1.10 -12.65
C ARG A 143 8.71 -0.14 -13.45
N ALA A 144 8.89 -0.05 -14.77
CA ALA A 144 9.11 -1.20 -15.64
C ALA A 144 10.30 -2.09 -15.22
N LYS A 145 11.28 -1.53 -14.51
CA LYS A 145 12.47 -2.24 -14.01
C LYS A 145 12.40 -2.59 -12.52
N GLU A 146 11.36 -2.19 -11.81
CA GLU A 146 11.19 -2.54 -10.39
C GLU A 146 11.03 -4.05 -10.22
N ARG A 147 11.63 -4.57 -9.16
CA ARG A 147 11.49 -5.95 -8.70
C ARG A 147 10.36 -6.03 -7.68
N PHE A 148 10.07 -7.22 -7.16
CA PHE A 148 9.13 -7.38 -6.05
C PHE A 148 9.55 -6.58 -4.83
N PHE A 149 10.85 -6.52 -4.56
CA PHE A 149 11.42 -5.66 -3.52
C PHE A 149 12.15 -4.49 -4.18
N SER A 150 11.70 -3.30 -3.90
CA SER A 150 12.29 -2.04 -4.34
C SER A 150 12.92 -1.33 -3.15
N HIS A 151 14.25 -1.29 -3.10
CA HIS A 151 14.93 -0.50 -2.08
C HIS A 151 14.72 0.99 -2.33
N ARG A 152 14.42 1.73 -1.26
CA ARG A 152 14.29 3.18 -1.28
C ARG A 152 15.45 3.80 -0.49
N ASN A 153 15.99 4.89 -1.00
CA ASN A 153 16.97 5.68 -0.26
C ASN A 153 16.30 6.56 0.80
N GLU A 154 17.08 7.30 1.57
CA GLU A 154 16.61 8.22 2.61
C GLU A 154 15.62 9.29 2.11
N PHE A 155 15.61 9.60 0.82
CA PHE A 155 14.68 10.53 0.19
C PHE A 155 13.43 9.84 -0.38
N GLY A 156 13.29 8.52 -0.23
CA GLY A 156 12.19 7.73 -0.78
C GLY A 156 12.30 7.39 -2.27
N TYR A 157 13.42 7.73 -2.93
CA TYR A 157 13.66 7.36 -4.33
C TYR A 157 14.11 5.91 -4.47
N TRP A 158 13.69 5.27 -5.56
CA TRP A 158 14.14 3.93 -5.88
C TRP A 158 15.66 3.86 -6.07
N ASN A 159 16.28 2.90 -5.37
CA ASN A 159 17.71 2.60 -5.50
C ASN A 159 17.87 1.23 -6.17
N PRO A 160 18.33 1.17 -7.43
CA PRO A 160 18.45 -0.07 -8.20
C PRO A 160 19.67 -0.94 -7.85
N LYS A 161 20.53 -0.51 -6.90
CA LYS A 161 21.76 -1.22 -6.52
C LYS A 161 21.50 -2.38 -5.58
#